data_9c02f5d535326c2e82f892c82fb7b7d6
#
_entry.id   9c02f5d535326c2e82f892c82fb7b7d6
#
_cell.length_a   1.000
_cell.length_b   1.000
_cell.length_c   1.000
_cell.angle_alpha   90.00
_cell.angle_beta   90.00
_cell.angle_gamma   90.00
#
_symmetry.space_group_name_H-M   'P 1'
#
loop_
_entity.id
_entity.type
_entity.pdbx_description
1 polymer ?
#
loop_
_entity_poly.entity_id
_entity_poly.type
_entity_poly.pdbx_seq_one_letter_code
_entity_poly.pdbx_strand_id
1 'polypeptide(L)'
;MPVSLHSPAQQRLAQIDQVRHTVMTEGRSARAMLVDSWGDRSWIERSWRRCLGAGRRPDQALTFDVLPAQARRRTEEANQTLLTAARPVLDKLGRAIANSHYFAILTDAHGVVIDVNGPIDQSDRRARLLTRIGVDLSERAVGTTAISAALAEQKPVWLHRGEHFFNDTAIYSCAGAPLFGPDGQCAGMLDLTGIEAPERPELRHLVAQWARSIENSLALARPHALLLRVNWPGCGLGDDADGLVALDGDGNVVSVNATARQMLAQLGTGRLQAHSSELFAMPWELLFDAARRDRPVEVPLWSGLVLQVLAQSPGNVAAPRSSGHDPRLPLRDVEAALIRKAVAESQGNVKEAARILGISRATVYRKLGRK
;
A
#
# COMPACT_ATOMS: atom_id res chain seq x y z
N MET A 1 -0.95 -47.13 6.75
CA MET A 1 -0.63 -45.79 7.21
C MET A 1 -1.89 -44.96 7.06
N PRO A 2 -2.53 -44.45 8.12
CA PRO A 2 -3.68 -43.59 7.96
C PRO A 2 -3.19 -42.24 7.38
N VAL A 3 -3.68 -41.94 6.18
CA VAL A 3 -3.51 -40.61 5.54
C VAL A 3 -4.25 -39.63 6.44
N SER A 4 -3.51 -38.67 7.00
CA SER A 4 -4.07 -37.57 7.82
C SER A 4 -5.09 -36.79 6.98
N LEU A 5 -6.37 -36.91 7.32
CA LEU A 5 -7.51 -36.25 6.66
C LEU A 5 -7.65 -34.77 7.02
N HIS A 6 -6.57 -34.11 7.46
CA HIS A 6 -6.61 -32.70 7.79
C HIS A 6 -6.58 -31.86 6.53
N SER A 7 -7.49 -30.88 6.42
CA SER A 7 -7.46 -29.92 5.32
C SER A 7 -6.16 -29.09 5.36
N PRO A 8 -5.68 -28.52 4.23
CA PRO A 8 -4.49 -27.68 4.21
C PRO A 8 -4.55 -26.51 5.23
N ALA A 9 -5.74 -25.96 5.45
CA ALA A 9 -5.96 -24.91 6.44
C ALA A 9 -5.74 -25.42 7.88
N GLN A 10 -6.22 -26.64 8.22
CA GLN A 10 -5.99 -27.25 9.54
C GLN A 10 -4.51 -27.57 9.76
N GLN A 11 -3.81 -28.05 8.73
CA GLN A 11 -2.36 -28.31 8.81
C GLN A 11 -1.59 -27.00 9.05
N ARG A 12 -2.00 -25.90 8.39
CA ARG A 12 -1.40 -24.59 8.58
C ARG A 12 -1.57 -24.07 10.01
N LEU A 13 -2.78 -24.17 10.57
CA LEU A 13 -3.03 -23.77 11.96
C LEU A 13 -2.22 -24.59 12.95
N ALA A 14 -2.15 -25.93 12.77
CA ALA A 14 -1.33 -26.80 13.61
C ALA A 14 0.17 -26.44 13.55
N GLN A 15 0.70 -26.07 12.38
CA GLN A 15 2.07 -25.58 12.25
C GLN A 15 2.30 -24.26 13.02
N ILE A 16 1.36 -23.32 12.92
CA ILE A 16 1.43 -22.06 13.67
C ILE A 16 1.45 -22.34 15.17
N ASP A 17 0.56 -23.20 15.66
CA ASP A 17 0.47 -23.55 17.08
C ASP A 17 1.75 -24.22 17.57
N GLN A 18 2.33 -25.12 16.77
CA GLN A 18 3.58 -25.78 17.10
C GLN A 18 4.75 -24.78 17.21
N VAL A 19 4.90 -23.87 16.24
CA VAL A 19 5.93 -22.83 16.30
C VAL A 19 5.72 -21.89 17.48
N ARG A 20 4.47 -21.50 17.73
CA ARG A 20 4.09 -20.68 18.88
C ARG A 20 4.48 -21.34 20.19
N HIS A 21 4.15 -22.62 20.36
CA HIS A 21 4.54 -23.39 21.56
C HIS A 21 6.05 -23.43 21.72
N THR A 22 6.79 -23.76 20.67
CA THR A 22 8.26 -23.85 20.69
C THR A 22 8.91 -22.53 21.11
N VAL A 23 8.43 -21.40 20.58
CA VAL A 23 9.02 -20.09 20.89
C VAL A 23 8.56 -19.55 22.25
N MET A 24 7.25 -19.61 22.54
CA MET A 24 6.67 -18.95 23.71
C MET A 24 6.77 -19.77 24.98
N THR A 25 6.75 -21.11 24.86
CA THR A 25 6.74 -22.02 26.03
C THR A 25 8.13 -22.65 26.24
N GLU A 26 8.77 -23.15 25.18
CA GLU A 26 10.08 -23.81 25.28
C GLU A 26 11.26 -22.82 25.19
N GLY A 27 11.03 -21.57 24.76
CA GLY A 27 12.07 -20.55 24.57
C GLY A 27 13.03 -20.82 23.42
N ARG A 28 12.75 -21.85 22.58
CA ARG A 28 13.59 -22.27 21.43
C ARG A 28 13.28 -21.42 20.21
N SER A 29 14.20 -21.37 19.24
CA SER A 29 13.98 -20.63 17.99
C SER A 29 13.15 -21.43 16.98
N ALA A 30 12.24 -20.75 16.30
CA ALA A 30 11.48 -21.30 15.18
C ALA A 30 12.36 -21.82 14.02
N ARG A 31 13.57 -21.24 13.83
CA ARG A 31 14.55 -21.69 12.83
C ARG A 31 14.98 -23.15 13.03
N ALA A 32 14.94 -23.65 14.28
CA ALA A 32 15.29 -25.03 14.58
C ALA A 32 14.29 -26.06 14.01
N MET A 33 13.13 -25.61 13.55
CA MET A 33 12.06 -26.49 13.07
C MET A 33 12.06 -26.73 11.55
N LEU A 34 13.03 -26.17 10.79
CA LEU A 34 13.16 -26.35 9.33
C LEU A 34 11.87 -26.11 8.54
N VAL A 35 11.05 -25.17 8.99
CA VAL A 35 9.83 -24.80 8.28
C VAL A 35 10.19 -23.75 7.23
N ASP A 36 10.34 -24.13 5.98
CA ASP A 36 10.73 -23.27 4.85
C ASP A 36 9.87 -21.99 4.74
N SER A 37 8.62 -22.05 5.20
CA SER A 37 7.70 -20.91 5.19
C SER A 37 8.01 -19.81 6.22
N TRP A 38 8.92 -20.02 7.19
CA TRP A 38 9.24 -19.07 8.27
C TRP A 38 10.46 -18.19 7.99
N GLY A 39 11.31 -18.54 7.01
CA GLY A 39 12.55 -17.81 6.75
C GLY A 39 12.34 -16.30 6.57
N ASP A 40 11.36 -15.89 5.80
CA ASP A 40 11.00 -14.49 5.54
C ASP A 40 10.13 -13.86 6.67
N ARG A 41 9.69 -14.67 7.65
CA ARG A 41 8.78 -14.26 8.73
C ARG A 41 9.43 -14.28 10.12
N SER A 42 10.75 -14.33 10.19
CA SER A 42 11.52 -14.32 11.44
C SER A 42 11.24 -13.11 12.35
N TRP A 43 10.67 -12.04 11.78
CA TRP A 43 10.21 -10.86 12.51
C TRP A 43 9.06 -11.17 13.48
N ILE A 44 8.22 -12.20 13.21
CA ILE A 44 7.16 -12.65 14.13
C ILE A 44 7.78 -13.15 15.44
N GLU A 45 8.78 -14.02 15.33
CA GLU A 45 9.51 -14.52 16.50
C GLU A 45 10.19 -13.37 17.26
N ARG A 46 10.80 -12.41 16.55
CA ARG A 46 11.41 -11.23 17.21
C ARG A 46 10.37 -10.41 17.97
N SER A 47 9.18 -10.19 17.39
CA SER A 47 8.08 -9.47 18.04
C SER A 47 7.57 -10.24 19.26
N TRP A 48 7.36 -11.56 19.15
CA TRP A 48 6.96 -12.39 20.30
C TRP A 48 7.97 -12.32 21.45
N ARG A 49 9.27 -12.38 21.14
CA ARG A 49 10.34 -12.25 22.14
C ARG A 49 10.37 -10.88 22.80
N ARG A 50 10.06 -9.81 22.09
CA ARG A 50 9.92 -8.47 22.69
C ARG A 50 8.75 -8.44 23.66
N CYS A 51 7.61 -9.01 23.30
CA CYS A 51 6.45 -9.09 24.18
C CYS A 51 6.74 -9.91 25.45
N LEU A 52 7.36 -11.09 25.31
CA LEU A 52 7.78 -11.93 26.45
C LEU A 52 8.80 -11.20 27.32
N GLY A 53 9.80 -10.54 26.73
CA GLY A 53 10.83 -9.76 27.44
C GLY A 53 10.26 -8.55 28.19
N ALA A 54 9.11 -8.02 27.73
CA ALA A 54 8.35 -6.99 28.42
C ALA A 54 7.42 -7.55 29.52
N GLY A 55 7.54 -8.85 29.86
CA GLY A 55 6.76 -9.51 30.91
C GLY A 55 5.31 -9.84 30.53
N ARG A 56 4.97 -9.75 29.22
CA ARG A 56 3.62 -10.10 28.74
C ARG A 56 3.46 -11.60 28.61
N ARG A 57 2.25 -12.10 28.86
CA ARG A 57 1.93 -13.52 28.70
C ARG A 57 0.83 -13.70 27.65
N PRO A 58 0.92 -14.73 26.79
CA PRO A 58 -0.07 -14.97 25.74
C PRO A 58 -1.49 -15.21 26.24
N ASP A 59 -1.64 -15.75 27.44
CA ASP A 59 -2.91 -16.06 28.10
C ASP A 59 -3.50 -14.89 28.92
N GLN A 60 -2.79 -13.77 28.99
CA GLN A 60 -3.27 -12.58 29.69
C GLN A 60 -4.46 -11.99 28.94
N ALA A 61 -5.54 -11.69 29.68
CA ALA A 61 -6.69 -10.99 29.12
C ALA A 61 -6.29 -9.62 28.54
N LEU A 62 -6.77 -9.34 27.34
CA LEU A 62 -6.42 -8.12 26.62
C LEU A 62 -7.55 -7.10 26.71
N THR A 63 -7.18 -5.85 27.03
CA THR A 63 -8.07 -4.69 26.94
C THR A 63 -7.69 -3.85 25.73
N PHE A 64 -8.70 -3.43 24.97
CA PHE A 64 -8.53 -2.51 23.85
C PHE A 64 -8.85 -1.11 24.37
N ASP A 65 -7.85 -0.42 24.92
CA ASP A 65 -8.06 0.84 25.59
C ASP A 65 -8.16 2.00 24.59
N VAL A 66 -9.13 2.88 24.82
CA VAL A 66 -9.30 4.11 24.03
C VAL A 66 -8.58 5.24 24.75
N LEU A 67 -7.84 6.05 24.02
CA LEU A 67 -7.19 7.23 24.55
C LEU A 67 -8.18 8.16 25.26
N PRO A 68 -7.76 8.86 26.33
CA PRO A 68 -8.56 9.92 26.94
C PRO A 68 -9.01 10.98 25.91
N ALA A 69 -10.17 11.58 26.11
CA ALA A 69 -10.80 12.49 25.15
C ALA A 69 -9.87 13.60 24.63
N GLN A 70 -9.06 14.19 25.54
CA GLN A 70 -8.11 15.24 25.18
C GLN A 70 -6.97 14.70 24.28
N ALA A 71 -6.42 13.51 24.60
CA ALA A 71 -5.37 12.89 23.78
C ALA A 71 -5.91 12.50 22.41
N ARG A 72 -7.15 11.95 22.33
CA ARG A 72 -7.81 11.62 21.07
C ARG A 72 -7.98 12.84 20.17
N ARG A 73 -8.43 13.99 20.71
CA ARG A 73 -8.54 15.24 19.94
C ARG A 73 -7.20 15.68 19.38
N ARG A 74 -6.13 15.62 20.19
CA ARG A 74 -4.76 15.97 19.73
C ARG A 74 -4.28 15.03 18.62
N THR A 75 -4.56 13.73 18.74
CA THR A 75 -4.24 12.75 17.69
C THR A 75 -4.99 13.05 16.41
N GLU A 76 -6.28 13.38 16.49
CA GLU A 76 -7.11 13.72 15.33
C GLU A 76 -6.58 15.00 14.64
N GLU A 77 -6.32 16.05 15.41
CA GLU A 77 -5.76 17.32 14.91
C GLU A 77 -4.39 17.10 14.23
N ALA A 78 -3.50 16.35 14.86
CA ALA A 78 -2.17 16.05 14.32
C ALA A 78 -2.21 15.23 13.03
N ASN A 79 -3.24 14.40 12.83
CA ASN A 79 -3.40 13.52 11.67
C ASN A 79 -4.40 14.04 10.63
N GLN A 80 -4.88 15.28 10.74
CA GLN A 80 -5.90 15.85 9.84
C GLN A 80 -5.50 15.76 8.36
N THR A 81 -4.22 16.00 8.04
CA THR A 81 -3.69 15.89 6.67
C THR A 81 -3.78 14.44 6.17
N LEU A 82 -3.38 13.47 7.01
CA LEU A 82 -3.47 12.05 6.67
C LEU A 82 -4.93 11.62 6.48
N LEU A 83 -5.83 12.00 7.38
CA LEU A 83 -7.26 11.70 7.28
C LEU A 83 -7.87 12.26 5.99
N THR A 84 -7.57 13.51 5.65
CA THR A 84 -8.08 14.15 4.44
C THR A 84 -7.57 13.46 3.17
N ALA A 85 -6.28 13.10 3.12
CA ALA A 85 -5.68 12.42 1.98
C ALA A 85 -6.14 10.96 1.85
N ALA A 86 -6.35 10.26 2.98
CA ALA A 86 -6.69 8.86 3.00
C ALA A 86 -8.18 8.59 2.70
N ARG A 87 -9.10 9.46 3.11
CA ARG A 87 -10.55 9.22 3.04
C ARG A 87 -11.04 8.81 1.64
N PRO A 88 -10.72 9.50 0.53
CA PRO A 88 -11.17 9.08 -0.80
C PRO A 88 -10.62 7.70 -1.22
N VAL A 89 -9.43 7.35 -0.74
CA VAL A 89 -8.78 6.07 -1.00
C VAL A 89 -9.45 4.96 -0.19
N LEU A 90 -9.71 5.20 1.10
CA LEU A 90 -10.42 4.28 1.99
C LEU A 90 -11.83 3.97 1.49
N ASP A 91 -12.55 4.97 0.95
CA ASP A 91 -13.89 4.77 0.37
C ASP A 91 -13.85 3.85 -0.86
N LYS A 92 -12.82 3.95 -1.69
CA LYS A 92 -12.60 3.05 -2.82
C LYS A 92 -12.22 1.64 -2.33
N LEU A 93 -11.31 1.55 -1.36
CA LEU A 93 -10.89 0.30 -0.74
C LEU A 93 -12.08 -0.41 -0.10
N GLY A 94 -12.90 0.29 0.69
CA GLY A 94 -14.08 -0.27 1.37
C GLY A 94 -15.06 -0.91 0.37
N ARG A 95 -15.26 -0.28 -0.80
CA ARG A 95 -16.05 -0.88 -1.88
C ARG A 95 -15.39 -2.11 -2.50
N ALA A 96 -14.07 -2.08 -2.67
CA ALA A 96 -13.31 -3.20 -3.25
C ALA A 96 -13.34 -4.45 -2.36
N ILE A 97 -13.34 -4.27 -1.03
CA ILE A 97 -13.34 -5.36 -0.05
C ILE A 97 -14.74 -5.72 0.50
N ALA A 98 -15.81 -5.10 0.00
CA ALA A 98 -17.17 -5.23 0.55
C ALA A 98 -17.64 -6.68 0.76
N ASN A 99 -17.17 -7.63 -0.05
CA ASN A 99 -17.54 -9.05 0.00
C ASN A 99 -16.40 -9.97 0.49
N SER A 100 -15.37 -9.42 1.15
CA SER A 100 -14.16 -10.18 1.48
C SER A 100 -14.08 -10.67 2.93
N HIS A 101 -15.03 -10.32 3.78
CA HIS A 101 -14.97 -10.52 5.25
C HIS A 101 -13.81 -9.78 5.93
N TYR A 102 -13.22 -8.80 5.25
CA TYR A 102 -12.17 -7.94 5.79
C TYR A 102 -12.64 -6.49 5.79
N PHE A 103 -12.20 -5.73 6.78
CA PHE A 103 -12.41 -4.29 6.88
C PHE A 103 -11.08 -3.57 7.04
N ALA A 104 -11.05 -2.30 6.72
CA ALA A 104 -9.85 -1.47 6.79
C ALA A 104 -9.79 -0.69 8.10
N ILE A 105 -8.61 -0.62 8.69
CA ILE A 105 -8.25 0.24 9.83
C ILE A 105 -7.10 1.14 9.40
N LEU A 106 -7.24 2.44 9.60
CA LEU A 106 -6.17 3.42 9.46
C LEU A 106 -5.69 3.84 10.86
N THR A 107 -4.38 3.77 11.09
CA THR A 107 -3.79 4.26 12.35
C THR A 107 -2.82 5.41 12.09
N ASP A 108 -2.50 6.16 13.12
CA ASP A 108 -1.36 7.05 13.13
C ASP A 108 -0.02 6.28 13.23
N ALA A 109 1.11 7.00 13.27
CA ALA A 109 2.45 6.43 13.41
C ALA A 109 2.70 5.73 14.76
N HIS A 110 1.82 5.88 15.73
CA HIS A 110 1.91 5.24 17.04
C HIS A 110 1.01 4.01 17.17
N GLY A 111 0.21 3.70 16.12
CA GLY A 111 -0.73 2.57 16.13
C GLY A 111 -2.10 2.91 16.74
N VAL A 112 -2.41 4.18 16.90
CA VAL A 112 -3.73 4.64 17.36
C VAL A 112 -4.69 4.70 16.19
N VAL A 113 -5.87 4.09 16.32
CA VAL A 113 -6.91 4.08 15.27
C VAL A 113 -7.44 5.49 15.04
N ILE A 114 -7.37 5.97 13.80
CA ILE A 114 -7.83 7.31 13.40
C ILE A 114 -8.97 7.27 12.37
N ASP A 115 -9.11 6.18 11.59
CA ASP A 115 -10.25 5.98 10.69
C ASP A 115 -10.47 4.48 10.42
N VAL A 116 -11.68 4.11 10.00
CA VAL A 116 -12.06 2.74 9.65
C VAL A 116 -13.00 2.73 8.46
N ASN A 117 -12.95 1.69 7.61
CA ASN A 117 -13.84 1.59 6.45
C ASN A 117 -14.09 0.12 6.06
N GLY A 118 -15.14 -0.15 5.29
CA GLY A 118 -15.49 -1.47 4.78
C GLY A 118 -16.62 -2.15 5.56
N PRO A 119 -16.84 -3.46 5.34
CA PRO A 119 -17.96 -4.21 5.89
C PRO A 119 -17.72 -4.59 7.36
N ILE A 120 -17.92 -3.64 8.27
CA ILE A 120 -17.74 -3.84 9.71
C ILE A 120 -19.07 -4.34 10.30
N ASP A 121 -19.08 -5.58 10.80
CA ASP A 121 -20.24 -6.10 11.53
C ASP A 121 -20.34 -5.45 12.92
N GLN A 122 -21.24 -4.51 13.05
CA GLN A 122 -21.50 -3.79 14.32
C GLN A 122 -22.14 -4.66 15.39
N SER A 123 -22.66 -5.85 15.06
CA SER A 123 -23.16 -6.82 16.05
C SER A 123 -22.03 -7.64 16.68
N ASP A 124 -20.90 -7.81 15.96
CA ASP A 124 -19.73 -8.50 16.50
C ASP A 124 -18.97 -7.61 17.49
N ARG A 125 -18.96 -8.02 18.76
CA ARG A 125 -18.23 -7.32 19.83
C ARG A 125 -16.75 -7.17 19.49
N ARG A 126 -16.14 -8.17 18.82
CA ARG A 126 -14.72 -8.20 18.48
C ARG A 126 -14.38 -7.14 17.43
N ALA A 127 -15.24 -6.96 16.41
CA ALA A 127 -15.12 -5.88 15.43
C ALA A 127 -15.25 -4.51 16.10
N ARG A 128 -16.28 -4.32 16.94
CA ARG A 128 -16.50 -3.05 17.65
C ARG A 128 -15.34 -2.64 18.55
N LEU A 129 -14.64 -3.58 19.16
CA LEU A 129 -13.49 -3.27 20.02
C LEU A 129 -12.33 -2.66 19.24
N LEU A 130 -12.03 -3.18 18.04
CA LEU A 130 -10.92 -2.71 17.20
C LEU A 130 -11.24 -1.44 16.42
N THR A 131 -12.51 -1.19 16.10
CA THR A 131 -12.90 -0.11 15.17
C THR A 131 -13.29 1.19 15.85
N ARG A 132 -13.09 1.30 17.17
CA ARG A 132 -13.31 2.56 17.90
C ARG A 132 -12.17 3.53 17.64
N ILE A 133 -12.49 4.72 17.19
CA ILE A 133 -11.50 5.78 17.00
C ILE A 133 -10.80 6.10 18.33
N GLY A 134 -9.47 6.14 18.30
CA GLY A 134 -8.62 6.37 19.46
C GLY A 134 -8.21 5.12 20.24
N VAL A 135 -8.51 3.92 19.73
CA VAL A 135 -7.97 2.67 20.33
C VAL A 135 -6.47 2.59 20.07
N ASP A 136 -5.69 2.28 21.09
CA ASP A 136 -4.25 2.01 21.00
C ASP A 136 -4.02 0.53 20.59
N LEU A 137 -3.56 0.33 19.35
CA LEU A 137 -3.20 -0.97 18.78
C LEU A 137 -1.67 -1.14 18.64
N SER A 138 -0.89 -0.38 19.38
CA SER A 138 0.58 -0.52 19.44
C SER A 138 1.01 -1.87 20.00
N GLU A 139 2.26 -2.30 19.73
CA GLU A 139 2.83 -3.53 20.28
C GLU A 139 2.81 -3.53 21.81
N ARG A 140 2.99 -2.36 22.42
CA ARG A 140 2.91 -2.20 23.87
C ARG A 140 1.51 -2.52 24.41
N ALA A 141 0.45 -2.11 23.72
CA ALA A 141 -0.93 -2.28 24.15
C ALA A 141 -1.45 -3.69 23.83
N VAL A 142 -1.30 -4.15 22.58
CA VAL A 142 -1.96 -5.36 22.06
C VAL A 142 -0.99 -6.44 21.56
N GLY A 143 0.31 -6.31 21.84
CA GLY A 143 1.33 -7.27 21.44
C GLY A 143 1.54 -7.30 19.92
N THR A 144 1.99 -8.46 19.42
CA THR A 144 2.22 -8.68 17.99
C THR A 144 0.92 -8.70 17.22
N THR A 145 0.72 -7.73 16.33
CA THR A 145 -0.36 -7.61 15.36
C THR A 145 0.22 -7.15 14.01
N ALA A 146 -0.58 -7.12 12.94
CA ALA A 146 -0.10 -6.56 11.66
C ALA A 146 0.20 -5.05 11.79
N ILE A 147 -0.56 -4.33 12.61
CA ILE A 147 -0.35 -2.90 12.89
C ILE A 147 1.03 -2.69 13.52
N SER A 148 1.26 -3.33 14.67
CA SER A 148 2.52 -3.18 15.39
C SER A 148 3.72 -3.67 14.59
N ALA A 149 3.55 -4.75 13.84
CA ALA A 149 4.62 -5.32 13.02
C ALA A 149 4.96 -4.46 11.80
N ALA A 150 3.97 -3.91 11.08
CA ALA A 150 4.23 -3.03 9.94
C ALA A 150 4.94 -1.74 10.38
N LEU A 151 4.55 -1.19 11.55
CA LEU A 151 5.23 -0.03 12.13
C LEU A 151 6.66 -0.33 12.56
N ALA A 152 6.92 -1.51 13.14
CA ALA A 152 8.26 -1.91 13.59
C ALA A 152 9.19 -2.30 12.44
N GLU A 153 8.69 -3.07 11.47
CA GLU A 153 9.48 -3.60 10.36
C GLU A 153 9.52 -2.64 9.14
N GLN A 154 8.71 -1.58 9.15
CA GLN A 154 8.60 -0.56 8.07
C GLN A 154 8.38 -1.18 6.69
N LYS A 155 7.62 -2.27 6.63
CA LYS A 155 7.28 -2.99 5.40
C LYS A 155 5.89 -3.66 5.49
N PRO A 156 5.28 -4.02 4.35
CA PRO A 156 4.03 -4.75 4.35
C PRO A 156 4.19 -6.13 5.01
N VAL A 157 3.24 -6.47 5.88
CA VAL A 157 3.22 -7.72 6.66
C VAL A 157 1.88 -8.44 6.52
N TRP A 158 1.89 -9.72 6.88
CA TRP A 158 0.71 -10.57 6.97
C TRP A 158 0.81 -11.45 8.21
N LEU A 159 -0.28 -11.52 8.99
CA LEU A 159 -0.42 -12.43 10.13
C LEU A 159 -1.76 -13.19 10.05
N HIS A 160 -1.71 -14.46 10.45
CA HIS A 160 -2.89 -15.32 10.49
C HIS A 160 -3.03 -15.96 11.86
N ARG A 161 -4.18 -15.74 12.52
CA ARG A 161 -4.58 -16.42 13.73
C ARG A 161 -3.51 -16.40 14.85
N GLY A 162 -3.03 -17.56 15.28
CA GLY A 162 -2.03 -17.73 16.35
C GLY A 162 -0.67 -17.09 16.07
N GLU A 163 -0.43 -16.46 14.92
CA GLU A 163 0.76 -15.63 14.68
C GLU A 163 0.70 -14.30 15.46
N HIS A 164 -0.49 -13.87 15.90
CA HIS A 164 -0.64 -12.80 16.88
C HIS A 164 -0.13 -13.24 18.24
N PHE A 165 0.27 -12.31 19.10
CA PHE A 165 0.87 -12.66 20.40
C PHE A 165 -0.15 -13.18 21.40
N PHE A 166 -1.24 -12.45 21.67
CA PHE A 166 -2.25 -12.82 22.65
C PHE A 166 -3.25 -13.83 22.09
N ASN A 167 -3.75 -14.73 22.98
CA ASN A 167 -4.80 -15.67 22.61
C ASN A 167 -6.07 -14.94 22.17
N ASP A 168 -6.40 -13.80 22.80
CA ASP A 168 -7.54 -12.96 22.45
C ASP A 168 -7.45 -12.39 21.03
N THR A 169 -6.24 -12.22 20.48
CA THR A 169 -6.02 -11.75 19.11
C THR A 169 -5.84 -12.89 18.10
N ALA A 170 -5.78 -14.15 18.55
CA ALA A 170 -5.62 -15.32 17.68
C ALA A 170 -6.84 -15.63 16.78
N ILE A 171 -7.90 -14.87 16.86
CA ILE A 171 -9.07 -14.95 15.98
C ILE A 171 -8.93 -14.08 14.72
N TYR A 172 -7.99 -13.14 14.71
CA TYR A 172 -7.81 -12.19 13.60
C TYR A 172 -6.86 -12.72 12.54
N SER A 173 -7.09 -12.28 11.30
CA SER A 173 -6.17 -12.43 10.17
C SER A 173 -5.99 -11.05 9.56
N CYS A 174 -4.75 -10.57 9.53
CA CYS A 174 -4.48 -9.18 9.26
C CYS A 174 -3.37 -9.00 8.21
N ALA A 175 -3.54 -8.03 7.33
CA ALA A 175 -2.51 -7.55 6.41
C ALA A 175 -2.29 -6.06 6.66
N GLY A 176 -1.07 -5.66 6.98
CA GLY A 176 -0.73 -4.27 7.28
C GLY A 176 0.39 -3.72 6.40
N ALA A 177 0.31 -2.43 6.05
CA ALA A 177 1.36 -1.71 5.35
C ALA A 177 1.61 -0.35 5.99
N PRO A 178 2.86 0.06 6.22
CA PRO A 178 3.18 1.40 6.69
C PRO A 178 2.84 2.43 5.62
N LEU A 179 2.59 3.65 6.06
CA LEU A 179 2.35 4.83 5.23
C LEU A 179 3.49 5.82 5.47
N PHE A 180 4.15 6.23 4.42
CA PHE A 180 5.22 7.24 4.53
C PHE A 180 4.72 8.61 4.07
N GLY A 181 5.01 9.60 4.90
CA GLY A 181 4.75 10.99 4.58
C GLY A 181 5.68 11.53 3.49
N PRO A 182 5.39 12.74 2.99
CA PRO A 182 6.23 13.41 1.98
C PRO A 182 7.68 13.63 2.41
N ASP A 183 7.94 13.63 3.71
CA ASP A 183 9.27 13.73 4.34
C ASP A 183 9.98 12.38 4.49
N GLY A 184 9.31 11.27 4.13
CA GLY A 184 9.82 9.90 4.27
C GLY A 184 9.72 9.35 5.69
N GLN A 185 9.10 10.07 6.63
CA GLN A 185 8.79 9.52 7.95
C GLN A 185 7.51 8.70 7.90
N CYS A 186 7.42 7.70 8.78
CA CYS A 186 6.18 6.95 8.91
C CYS A 186 5.08 7.87 9.44
N ALA A 187 4.03 8.06 8.64
CA ALA A 187 2.86 8.89 8.98
C ALA A 187 1.73 8.08 9.64
N GLY A 188 1.76 6.75 9.48
CA GLY A 188 0.71 5.87 9.97
C GLY A 188 0.80 4.51 9.33
N MET A 189 -0.28 3.74 9.40
CA MET A 189 -0.36 2.48 8.69
C MET A 189 -1.81 2.16 8.29
N LEU A 190 -1.93 1.40 7.20
CA LEU A 190 -3.18 0.82 6.73
C LEU A 190 -3.21 -0.67 7.04
N ASP A 191 -4.28 -1.14 7.65
CA ASP A 191 -4.52 -2.55 7.96
C ASP A 191 -5.82 -3.06 7.34
N LEU A 192 -5.81 -4.33 6.94
CA LEU A 192 -6.98 -5.10 6.57
C LEU A 192 -7.15 -6.23 7.58
N THR A 193 -8.18 -6.15 8.40
CA THR A 193 -8.49 -7.13 9.45
C THR A 193 -9.71 -7.97 9.09
N GLY A 194 -9.58 -9.29 9.20
CA GLY A 194 -10.68 -10.25 9.13
C GLY A 194 -10.83 -11.02 10.43
N ILE A 195 -12.08 -11.23 10.88
CA ILE A 195 -12.41 -12.01 12.08
C ILE A 195 -12.82 -13.40 11.66
N GLU A 196 -12.13 -14.42 12.20
CA GLU A 196 -12.32 -15.82 11.79
C GLU A 196 -12.29 -16.05 10.26
N ALA A 197 -11.69 -15.11 9.56
CA ALA A 197 -11.60 -15.12 8.10
C ALA A 197 -10.63 -16.20 7.59
N PRO A 198 -10.83 -16.72 6.36
CA PRO A 198 -9.86 -17.57 5.70
C PRO A 198 -8.49 -16.90 5.55
N GLU A 199 -7.42 -17.70 5.53
CA GLU A 199 -6.07 -17.19 5.26
C GLU A 199 -6.01 -16.61 3.83
N ARG A 200 -5.52 -15.36 3.72
CA ARG A 200 -5.39 -14.63 2.44
C ARG A 200 -4.09 -13.81 2.41
N PRO A 201 -2.95 -14.48 2.26
CA PRO A 201 -1.64 -13.83 2.27
C PRO A 201 -1.46 -12.83 1.12
N GLU A 202 -2.24 -12.97 0.04
CA GLU A 202 -2.29 -12.02 -1.09
C GLU A 202 -2.74 -10.61 -0.68
N LEU A 203 -3.48 -10.49 0.42
CA LEU A 203 -3.89 -9.17 0.95
C LEU A 203 -2.70 -8.30 1.36
N ARG A 204 -1.53 -8.88 1.63
CA ARG A 204 -0.29 -8.12 1.85
C ARG A 204 0.06 -7.24 0.65
N HIS A 205 -0.14 -7.73 -0.56
CA HIS A 205 0.10 -6.95 -1.77
C HIS A 205 -0.99 -5.92 -2.00
N LEU A 206 -2.24 -6.30 -1.73
CA LEU A 206 -3.39 -5.40 -1.85
C LEU A 206 -3.24 -4.21 -0.91
N VAL A 207 -2.98 -4.43 0.38
CA VAL A 207 -2.85 -3.35 1.37
C VAL A 207 -1.66 -2.43 1.04
N ALA A 208 -0.54 -2.99 0.54
CA ALA A 208 0.62 -2.20 0.11
C ALA A 208 0.29 -1.30 -1.09
N GLN A 209 -0.53 -1.76 -2.04
CA GLN A 209 -0.98 -0.96 -3.17
C GLN A 209 -1.87 0.22 -2.70
N TRP A 210 -2.83 -0.04 -1.81
CA TRP A 210 -3.70 1.01 -1.28
C TRP A 210 -2.95 1.98 -0.35
N ALA A 211 -1.97 1.50 0.42
CA ALA A 211 -1.07 2.35 1.18
C ALA A 211 -0.33 3.34 0.28
N ARG A 212 0.21 2.87 -0.85
CA ARG A 212 0.85 3.72 -1.87
C ARG A 212 -0.10 4.78 -2.43
N SER A 213 -1.37 4.43 -2.69
CA SER A 213 -2.38 5.40 -3.14
C SER A 213 -2.61 6.51 -2.10
N ILE A 214 -2.58 6.18 -0.79
CA ILE A 214 -2.66 7.19 0.28
C ILE A 214 -1.40 8.05 0.31
N GLU A 215 -0.21 7.46 0.21
CA GLU A 215 1.07 8.19 0.15
C GLU A 215 1.12 9.16 -1.03
N ASN A 216 0.64 8.72 -2.20
CA ASN A 216 0.52 9.59 -3.37
C ASN A 216 -0.41 10.77 -3.10
N SER A 217 -1.56 10.52 -2.45
CA SER A 217 -2.49 11.58 -2.07
C SER A 217 -1.87 12.56 -1.08
N LEU A 218 -1.07 12.07 -0.11
CA LEU A 218 -0.30 12.90 0.84
C LEU A 218 0.75 13.77 0.12
N ALA A 219 1.47 13.18 -0.83
CA ALA A 219 2.48 13.90 -1.61
C ALA A 219 1.85 15.01 -2.45
N LEU A 220 0.70 14.75 -3.08
CA LEU A 220 -0.04 15.70 -3.91
C LEU A 220 -0.75 16.79 -3.09
N ALA A 221 -1.03 16.57 -1.81
CA ALA A 221 -1.69 17.55 -0.95
C ALA A 221 -0.79 18.76 -0.60
N ARG A 222 0.52 18.65 -0.80
CA ARG A 222 1.45 19.77 -0.56
C ARG A 222 1.40 20.78 -1.70
N PRO A 223 1.35 22.10 -1.41
CA PRO A 223 1.47 23.14 -2.42
C PRO A 223 2.78 22.99 -3.20
N HIS A 224 2.72 23.07 -4.52
CA HIS A 224 3.86 22.94 -5.43
C HIS A 224 3.65 23.75 -6.70
N ALA A 225 4.73 24.10 -7.38
CA ALA A 225 4.71 24.78 -8.68
C ALA A 225 4.87 23.81 -9.85
N LEU A 226 5.50 22.65 -9.61
CA LEU A 226 5.71 21.59 -10.61
C LEU A 226 5.60 20.23 -9.95
N LEU A 227 4.86 19.32 -10.58
CA LEU A 227 4.82 17.89 -10.23
C LEU A 227 5.56 17.10 -11.30
N LEU A 228 6.53 16.29 -10.91
CA LEU A 228 7.21 15.33 -11.75
C LEU A 228 6.70 13.93 -11.39
N ARG A 229 6.11 13.23 -12.36
CA ARG A 229 5.91 11.79 -12.31
C ARG A 229 7.10 11.13 -12.95
N VAL A 230 7.75 10.24 -12.22
CA VAL A 230 9.00 9.62 -12.67
C VAL A 230 8.86 8.11 -12.68
N ASN A 231 9.43 7.46 -13.69
CA ASN A 231 9.51 6.01 -13.77
C ASN A 231 10.74 5.59 -14.60
N TRP A 232 11.05 4.31 -14.62
CA TRP A 232 12.11 3.78 -15.48
C TRP A 232 11.68 3.79 -16.95
N PRO A 233 12.63 3.95 -17.89
CA PRO A 233 12.34 3.89 -19.32
C PRO A 233 11.62 2.58 -19.70
N GLY A 234 10.55 2.71 -20.49
CA GLY A 234 9.72 1.58 -20.89
C GLY A 234 8.55 1.27 -19.94
N CYS A 235 8.49 1.87 -18.76
CA CYS A 235 7.33 1.82 -17.87
C CYS A 235 6.35 2.95 -18.21
N GLY A 236 5.03 2.67 -18.10
CA GLY A 236 4.00 3.70 -18.26
C GLY A 236 4.08 4.74 -17.16
N LEU A 237 3.63 5.97 -17.45
CA LEU A 237 3.47 7.05 -16.48
C LEU A 237 1.99 7.42 -16.37
N GLY A 238 1.54 7.81 -15.17
CA GLY A 238 0.20 8.30 -14.90
C GLY A 238 -0.60 7.44 -13.92
N ASP A 239 0.02 6.44 -13.29
CA ASP A 239 -0.61 5.57 -12.30
C ASP A 239 0.01 5.71 -10.89
N ASP A 240 -0.49 4.91 -9.94
CA ASP A 240 -0.02 4.94 -8.54
C ASP A 240 1.37 4.30 -8.34
N ALA A 241 1.95 3.67 -9.37
CA ALA A 241 3.29 3.11 -9.30
C ALA A 241 4.39 4.13 -9.59
N ASP A 242 4.02 5.31 -10.08
CA ASP A 242 4.98 6.37 -10.38
C ASP A 242 5.67 6.91 -9.11
N GLY A 243 6.93 7.27 -9.25
CA GLY A 243 7.59 8.18 -8.34
C GLY A 243 7.00 9.59 -8.51
N LEU A 244 6.67 10.23 -7.40
CA LEU A 244 6.19 11.63 -7.39
C LEU A 244 7.24 12.53 -6.74
N VAL A 245 7.65 13.57 -7.46
CA VAL A 245 8.53 14.63 -6.95
C VAL A 245 7.83 15.97 -7.22
N ALA A 246 7.50 16.68 -6.17
CA ALA A 246 6.90 18.01 -6.26
C ALA A 246 7.95 19.08 -5.96
N LEU A 247 8.01 20.12 -6.80
CA LEU A 247 8.96 21.23 -6.72
C LEU A 247 8.21 22.55 -6.45
N ASP A 248 8.86 23.45 -5.72
CA ASP A 248 8.44 24.86 -5.66
C ASP A 248 8.87 25.64 -6.92
N GLY A 249 8.60 26.96 -6.94
CA GLY A 249 8.93 27.83 -8.06
C GLY A 249 10.42 28.02 -8.29
N ASP A 250 11.24 27.71 -7.30
CA ASP A 250 12.70 27.88 -7.33
C ASP A 250 13.42 26.52 -7.57
N GLY A 251 12.67 25.43 -7.79
CA GLY A 251 13.23 24.11 -8.06
C GLY A 251 13.59 23.28 -6.81
N ASN A 252 13.23 23.75 -5.61
CA ASN A 252 13.42 22.96 -4.40
C ASN A 252 12.37 21.86 -4.29
N VAL A 253 12.76 20.70 -3.75
CA VAL A 253 11.87 19.59 -3.51
C VAL A 253 10.99 19.86 -2.28
N VAL A 254 9.68 19.94 -2.46
CA VAL A 254 8.71 20.19 -1.39
C VAL A 254 7.95 18.94 -0.96
N SER A 255 7.88 17.94 -1.84
CA SER A 255 7.22 16.67 -1.55
C SER A 255 7.74 15.54 -2.43
N VAL A 256 7.81 14.33 -1.88
CA VAL A 256 8.13 13.11 -2.61
C VAL A 256 7.34 11.93 -2.03
N ASN A 257 6.97 10.96 -2.87
CA ASN A 257 6.43 9.67 -2.38
C ASN A 257 7.56 8.64 -2.14
N ALA A 258 7.20 7.51 -1.54
CA ALA A 258 8.14 6.42 -1.26
C ALA A 258 8.79 5.85 -2.53
N THR A 259 8.05 5.77 -3.65
CA THR A 259 8.57 5.29 -4.93
C THR A 259 9.67 6.20 -5.49
N ALA A 260 9.48 7.52 -5.46
CA ALA A 260 10.51 8.46 -5.91
C ALA A 260 11.77 8.38 -5.04
N ARG A 261 11.64 8.17 -3.72
CA ARG A 261 12.78 7.98 -2.82
C ARG A 261 13.61 6.74 -3.16
N GLN A 262 12.96 5.66 -3.59
CA GLN A 262 13.65 4.44 -4.00
C GLN A 262 14.42 4.63 -5.32
N MET A 263 13.93 5.48 -6.22
CA MET A 263 14.57 5.77 -7.50
C MET A 263 15.69 6.81 -7.38
N LEU A 264 15.57 7.74 -6.43
CA LEU A 264 16.45 8.90 -6.23
C LEU A 264 17.18 8.76 -4.89
N ALA A 265 18.29 8.03 -4.90
CA ALA A 265 19.05 7.69 -3.68
C ALA A 265 19.51 8.92 -2.86
N GLN A 266 19.66 10.09 -3.50
CA GLN A 266 20.03 11.35 -2.86
C GLN A 266 18.94 11.87 -1.90
N LEU A 267 17.68 11.42 -2.09
CA LEU A 267 16.54 11.85 -1.26
C LEU A 267 16.46 11.14 0.11
N GLY A 268 17.45 10.49 0.60
CA GLY A 268 17.56 9.83 1.90
C GLY A 268 16.31 9.81 2.80
N THR A 269 16.36 9.17 3.94
CA THR A 269 15.31 9.30 4.97
C THR A 269 15.56 10.55 5.80
N GLY A 270 14.64 11.51 5.83
CA GLY A 270 14.74 12.72 6.63
C GLY A 270 14.30 13.98 5.89
N ARG A 271 14.84 15.14 6.26
CA ARG A 271 14.41 16.44 5.73
C ARG A 271 14.52 16.49 4.21
N LEU A 272 13.42 16.93 3.57
CA LEU A 272 13.39 17.34 2.16
C LEU A 272 14.13 18.70 2.04
N GLN A 273 15.45 18.64 1.96
CA GLN A 273 16.30 19.82 1.71
C GLN A 273 17.18 19.52 0.51
N ALA A 274 16.57 19.14 -0.61
CA ALA A 274 17.25 18.89 -1.85
C ALA A 274 16.73 19.86 -2.92
N HIS A 275 17.63 20.41 -3.71
CA HIS A 275 17.28 21.11 -4.92
C HIS A 275 17.26 20.14 -6.09
N SER A 276 16.39 20.31 -7.07
CA SER A 276 16.26 19.39 -8.22
C SER A 276 17.55 19.24 -9.04
N SER A 277 18.44 20.24 -9.04
CA SER A 277 19.77 20.13 -9.66
C SER A 277 20.72 19.14 -8.95
N GLU A 278 20.44 18.76 -7.70
CA GLU A 278 21.18 17.71 -7.00
C GLU A 278 20.70 16.31 -7.38
N LEU A 279 19.45 16.21 -7.84
CA LEU A 279 18.82 14.95 -8.23
C LEU A 279 19.06 14.64 -9.72
N PHE A 280 18.89 15.64 -10.56
CA PHE A 280 18.89 15.49 -12.01
C PHE A 280 20.11 16.17 -12.64
N ALA A 281 20.78 15.47 -13.56
CA ALA A 281 21.97 15.98 -14.26
C ALA A 281 21.57 16.87 -15.44
N MET A 282 20.72 17.87 -15.17
CA MET A 282 20.26 18.86 -16.14
C MET A 282 19.84 20.17 -15.44
N PRO A 283 19.82 21.30 -16.16
CA PRO A 283 19.26 22.55 -15.62
C PRO A 283 17.80 22.36 -15.18
N TRP A 284 17.48 22.75 -13.99
CA TRP A 284 16.16 22.53 -13.37
C TRP A 284 15.03 23.28 -14.11
N GLU A 285 15.34 24.40 -14.73
CA GLU A 285 14.39 25.20 -15.52
C GLU A 285 13.80 24.39 -16.68
N LEU A 286 14.57 23.46 -17.24
CA LEU A 286 14.13 22.60 -18.33
C LEU A 286 13.03 21.61 -17.90
N LEU A 287 12.91 21.32 -16.58
CA LEU A 287 11.80 20.53 -16.04
C LEU A 287 10.48 21.31 -16.12
N PHE A 288 10.52 22.62 -15.86
CA PHE A 288 9.37 23.51 -16.04
C PHE A 288 8.99 23.68 -17.53
N ASP A 289 9.97 23.75 -18.40
CA ASP A 289 9.72 23.80 -19.84
C ASP A 289 9.14 22.46 -20.37
N ALA A 290 9.51 21.33 -19.77
CA ALA A 290 8.93 20.04 -20.10
C ALA A 290 7.43 19.97 -19.77
N ALA A 291 6.97 20.65 -18.72
CA ALA A 291 5.55 20.68 -18.35
C ALA A 291 4.66 21.33 -19.43
N ARG A 292 5.22 22.22 -20.28
CA ARG A 292 4.50 22.83 -21.40
C ARG A 292 4.24 21.87 -22.55
N ARG A 293 4.97 20.74 -22.60
CA ARG A 293 4.95 19.80 -23.73
C ARG A 293 3.93 18.67 -23.54
N ASP A 294 3.40 18.47 -22.31
CA ASP A 294 2.46 17.41 -21.92
C ASP A 294 2.82 16.01 -22.46
N ARG A 295 4.12 15.72 -22.49
CA ARG A 295 4.65 14.42 -22.95
C ARG A 295 5.84 14.01 -22.08
N PRO A 296 6.06 12.69 -21.87
CA PRO A 296 7.23 12.21 -21.18
C PRO A 296 8.54 12.65 -21.86
N VAL A 297 9.52 13.00 -21.05
CA VAL A 297 10.89 13.33 -21.45
C VAL A 297 11.88 12.45 -20.70
N GLU A 298 13.02 12.18 -21.31
CA GLU A 298 14.12 11.50 -20.64
C GLU A 298 14.93 12.49 -19.81
N VAL A 299 15.17 12.17 -18.55
CA VAL A 299 15.90 13.00 -17.59
C VAL A 299 17.07 12.21 -17.02
N PRO A 300 18.31 12.65 -17.25
CA PRO A 300 19.49 11.96 -16.73
C PRO A 300 19.67 12.22 -15.23
N LEU A 301 20.14 11.20 -14.52
CA LEU A 301 20.58 11.27 -13.13
C LEU A 301 22.11 11.39 -13.07
N TRP A 302 22.63 11.95 -11.99
CA TRP A 302 24.07 12.01 -11.72
C TRP A 302 24.75 10.65 -11.64
N SER A 303 23.98 9.57 -11.42
CA SER A 303 24.47 8.18 -11.48
C SER A 303 24.71 7.66 -12.90
N GLY A 304 24.33 8.40 -13.94
CA GLY A 304 24.34 7.95 -15.32
C GLY A 304 23.09 7.16 -15.75
N LEU A 305 22.17 6.87 -14.81
CA LEU A 305 20.86 6.31 -15.14
C LEU A 305 19.95 7.40 -15.73
N VAL A 306 18.93 6.98 -16.46
CA VAL A 306 17.94 7.86 -17.06
C VAL A 306 16.57 7.49 -16.52
N LEU A 307 15.77 8.49 -16.18
CA LEU A 307 14.35 8.34 -15.84
C LEU A 307 13.47 8.88 -16.98
N GLN A 308 12.31 8.28 -17.14
CA GLN A 308 11.22 8.86 -17.89
C GLN A 308 10.40 9.75 -16.97
N VAL A 309 10.19 11.00 -17.35
CA VAL A 309 9.56 12.03 -16.51
C VAL A 309 8.42 12.69 -17.26
N LEU A 310 7.25 12.73 -16.63
CA LEU A 310 6.11 13.55 -17.05
C LEU A 310 5.97 14.72 -16.07
N ALA A 311 6.27 15.91 -16.55
CA ALA A 311 6.17 17.15 -15.80
C ALA A 311 4.77 17.76 -15.95
N GLN A 312 4.16 18.21 -14.84
CA GLN A 312 2.80 18.77 -14.78
C GLN A 312 2.76 20.02 -13.91
N SER A 313 2.24 21.12 -14.42
CA SER A 313 1.96 22.33 -13.64
C SER A 313 0.60 22.22 -12.93
N PRO A 314 0.40 22.84 -11.74
CA PRO A 314 -0.84 22.73 -10.96
C PRO A 314 -2.12 23.12 -11.69
N GLY A 315 -2.05 23.98 -12.70
CA GLY A 315 -3.19 24.38 -13.54
C GLY A 315 -3.54 23.38 -14.65
N ASN A 316 -2.69 22.38 -14.89
CA ASN A 316 -2.81 21.42 -15.97
C ASN A 316 -2.89 19.96 -15.46
N VAL A 317 -3.29 19.79 -14.21
CA VAL A 317 -3.57 18.46 -13.65
C VAL A 317 -4.79 17.92 -14.38
N ALA A 318 -4.57 17.31 -15.55
CA ALA A 318 -5.54 16.39 -16.10
C ALA A 318 -5.85 15.39 -14.99
N ALA A 319 -7.13 15.26 -14.64
CA ALA A 319 -7.60 14.22 -13.72
C ALA A 319 -6.87 12.92 -14.05
N PRO A 320 -6.41 12.15 -13.05
CA PRO A 320 -5.64 10.95 -13.30
C PRO A 320 -6.34 10.19 -14.41
N ARG A 321 -5.66 10.02 -15.53
CA ARG A 321 -6.14 9.15 -16.59
C ARG A 321 -6.12 7.78 -15.95
N SER A 322 -7.24 7.47 -15.29
CA SER A 322 -7.48 6.12 -14.85
C SER A 322 -7.38 5.26 -16.10
N SER A 323 -6.27 4.55 -16.25
CA SER A 323 -6.20 3.36 -17.09
C SER A 323 -7.11 2.26 -16.52
N GLY A 324 -8.03 2.64 -15.65
CA GLY A 324 -9.09 1.86 -15.08
C GLY A 324 -10.33 2.00 -15.93
N HIS A 325 -10.77 0.92 -16.47
CA HIS A 325 -12.10 0.69 -16.99
C HIS A 325 -13.12 1.45 -16.14
N ASP A 326 -13.83 2.41 -16.75
CA ASP A 326 -15.10 2.90 -16.20
C ASP A 326 -16.04 1.68 -16.15
N PRO A 327 -16.42 1.19 -14.96
CA PRO A 327 -17.30 0.03 -14.86
C PRO A 327 -18.71 0.27 -15.44
N ARG A 328 -18.98 1.50 -15.90
CA ARG A 328 -20.23 1.88 -16.53
C ARG A 328 -20.21 1.80 -18.04
N LEU A 329 -19.03 1.63 -18.67
CA LEU A 329 -18.98 1.40 -20.11
C LEU A 329 -19.27 -0.06 -20.42
N PRO A 330 -20.22 -0.36 -21.33
CA PRO A 330 -20.43 -1.72 -21.79
C PRO A 330 -19.12 -2.32 -22.30
N LEU A 331 -18.84 -3.57 -21.97
CA LEU A 331 -17.61 -4.29 -22.37
C LEU A 331 -17.32 -4.15 -23.87
N ARG A 332 -18.39 -4.06 -24.68
CA ARG A 332 -18.34 -3.84 -26.11
C ARG A 332 -17.67 -2.53 -26.53
N ASP A 333 -17.87 -1.46 -25.75
CA ASP A 333 -17.32 -0.14 -26.06
C ASP A 333 -15.87 -0.03 -25.64
N VAL A 334 -15.50 -0.69 -24.55
CA VAL A 334 -14.11 -0.83 -24.09
C VAL A 334 -13.31 -1.63 -25.12
N GLU A 335 -13.83 -2.77 -25.58
CA GLU A 335 -13.19 -3.59 -26.62
C GLU A 335 -13.01 -2.81 -27.92
N ALA A 336 -14.01 -2.05 -28.34
CA ALA A 336 -13.92 -1.21 -29.54
C ALA A 336 -12.90 -0.07 -29.40
N ALA A 337 -12.74 0.49 -28.19
CA ALA A 337 -11.75 1.52 -27.91
C ALA A 337 -10.32 0.94 -27.95
N LEU A 338 -10.09 -0.23 -27.36
CA LEU A 338 -8.79 -0.91 -27.42
C LEU A 338 -8.38 -1.26 -28.86
N ILE A 339 -9.32 -1.75 -29.66
CA ILE A 339 -9.07 -2.08 -31.06
C ILE A 339 -8.72 -0.81 -31.86
N ARG A 340 -9.45 0.29 -31.67
CA ARG A 340 -9.15 1.58 -32.34
C ARG A 340 -7.76 2.09 -31.95
N LYS A 341 -7.40 1.99 -30.68
CA LYS A 341 -6.09 2.38 -30.16
C LYS A 341 -4.97 1.58 -30.83
N ALA A 342 -5.07 0.26 -30.82
CA ALA A 342 -4.07 -0.61 -31.44
C ALA A 342 -3.89 -0.39 -32.96
N VAL A 343 -4.99 -0.09 -33.67
CA VAL A 343 -4.93 0.24 -35.09
C VAL A 343 -4.26 1.60 -35.31
N ALA A 344 -4.52 2.58 -34.47
CA ALA A 344 -3.86 3.89 -34.53
C ALA A 344 -2.36 3.77 -34.23
N GLU A 345 -1.97 3.03 -33.20
CA GLU A 345 -0.57 2.77 -32.84
C GLU A 345 0.19 1.99 -33.92
N SER A 346 -0.52 1.13 -34.66
CA SER A 346 0.01 0.39 -35.82
C SER A 346 -0.08 1.20 -37.13
N GLN A 347 -0.26 2.53 -37.04
CA GLN A 347 -0.36 3.44 -38.20
C GLN A 347 -1.38 2.97 -39.27
N GLY A 348 -2.49 2.40 -38.83
CA GLY A 348 -3.56 1.87 -39.69
C GLY A 348 -3.33 0.45 -40.21
N ASN A 349 -2.23 -0.20 -39.84
CA ASN A 349 -1.94 -1.57 -40.25
C ASN A 349 -2.78 -2.57 -39.40
N VAL A 350 -3.95 -2.94 -39.94
CA VAL A 350 -4.90 -3.86 -39.30
C VAL A 350 -4.30 -5.26 -39.05
N LYS A 351 -3.37 -5.72 -39.91
CA LYS A 351 -2.70 -7.02 -39.72
C LYS A 351 -1.83 -7.01 -38.46
N GLU A 352 -1.08 -5.94 -38.26
CA GLU A 352 -0.20 -5.76 -37.12
C GLU A 352 -1.02 -5.54 -35.82
N ALA A 353 -2.03 -4.69 -35.87
CA ALA A 353 -2.96 -4.47 -34.75
C ALA A 353 -3.64 -5.78 -34.29
N ALA A 354 -4.09 -6.61 -35.26
CA ALA A 354 -4.69 -7.92 -34.96
C ALA A 354 -3.69 -8.88 -34.28
N ARG A 355 -2.43 -8.85 -34.71
CA ARG A 355 -1.33 -9.64 -34.12
C ARG A 355 -1.03 -9.22 -32.69
N ILE A 356 -0.94 -7.91 -32.43
CA ILE A 356 -0.68 -7.34 -31.11
C ILE A 356 -1.81 -7.70 -30.14
N LEU A 357 -3.06 -7.63 -30.59
CA LEU A 357 -4.24 -7.91 -29.76
C LEU A 357 -4.57 -9.41 -29.64
N GLY A 358 -3.87 -10.30 -30.36
CA GLY A 358 -4.15 -11.73 -30.37
C GLY A 358 -5.52 -12.10 -30.94
N ILE A 359 -6.10 -11.27 -31.85
CA ILE A 359 -7.41 -11.49 -32.46
C ILE A 359 -7.34 -11.58 -33.98
N SER A 360 -8.40 -12.08 -34.63
CA SER A 360 -8.45 -12.17 -36.08
C SER A 360 -8.65 -10.80 -36.75
N ARG A 361 -8.09 -10.61 -37.94
CA ARG A 361 -8.33 -9.41 -38.75
C ARG A 361 -9.81 -9.15 -39.01
N ALA A 362 -10.59 -10.22 -39.21
CA ALA A 362 -12.05 -10.12 -39.39
C ALA A 362 -12.71 -9.52 -38.15
N THR A 363 -12.24 -9.88 -36.95
CA THR A 363 -12.75 -9.29 -35.69
C THR A 363 -12.42 -7.78 -35.62
N VAL A 364 -11.24 -7.37 -36.03
CA VAL A 364 -10.86 -5.95 -36.07
C VAL A 364 -11.76 -5.17 -37.03
N TYR A 365 -11.95 -5.65 -38.26
CA TYR A 365 -12.83 -4.98 -39.23
C TYR A 365 -14.28 -4.89 -38.75
N ARG A 366 -14.83 -5.99 -38.20
CA ARG A 366 -16.20 -6.00 -37.68
C ARG A 366 -16.43 -4.99 -36.56
N LYS A 367 -15.43 -4.80 -35.70
CA LYS A 367 -15.50 -3.90 -34.54
C LYS A 367 -15.22 -2.43 -34.92
N LEU A 368 -14.50 -2.17 -35.98
CA LEU A 368 -14.29 -0.82 -36.52
C LEU A 368 -15.45 -0.33 -37.40
N GLY A 369 -16.45 -1.17 -37.69
CA GLY A 369 -17.57 -0.82 -38.55
C GLY A 369 -17.22 -0.63 -40.02
N ARG A 370 -16.04 -1.10 -40.46
CA ARG A 370 -15.64 -1.14 -41.87
C ARG A 370 -16.05 -2.51 -42.44
N LYS A 371 -16.98 -2.46 -43.45
CA LYS A 371 -17.28 -3.60 -44.29
C LYS A 371 -16.15 -3.89 -45.24
#